data_4a10aaf9ab983f3ef6a815fb8529bcaf
#
_entry.id   4a10aaf9ab983f3ef6a815fb8529bcaf
#
_cell.length_a   1.000
_cell.length_b   1.000
_cell.length_c   1.000
_cell.angle_alpha   90.00
_cell.angle_beta   90.00
_cell.angle_gamma   90.00
#
_symmetry.space_group_name_H-M   'P 1'
#
loop_
_entity.id
_entity.type
_entity.pdbx_description
1 polymer ?
#
loop_
_entity_poly.entity_id
_entity_poly.type
_entity_poly.pdbx_seq_one_letter_code
_entity_poly.pdbx_strand_id
1 'polypeptide(L)'
;MSELKYIPFEEESDEIKNKVTDYWTERADSFFAQRQHELKSSKAAQWLSEITAFLPDPKTANAPIRILDVGCGTGYFVVLLGKEGFDVTGIDLTQEMIKKAKELIRDHGPYPENVQVMEMDAEKLSFEDESFDAVVTRNLTWTLPHPIEAYQEWYRVLKKGGVLLNFDAEYAKNAHSLFSVESVAHKDISDKLKEDCHELYHMLTISTFDRPEWDKEVLTHIGFSEVRTDLSFADRIFAEKDEFYIPDKMFMIAAEK
;
A
#
# COMPACT_ATOMS: atom_id res chain seq x y z
N MET A 1 -14.42 -1.84 27.36
CA MET A 1 -13.29 -1.88 26.40
C MET A 1 -13.22 -3.32 25.91
N SER A 2 -13.60 -3.57 24.67
CA SER A 2 -13.39 -4.86 24.04
C SER A 2 -11.90 -5.03 23.85
N GLU A 3 -11.30 -6.09 24.41
CA GLU A 3 -9.94 -6.47 24.06
C GLU A 3 -9.91 -6.70 22.56
N LEU A 4 -9.01 -6.00 21.85
CA LEU A 4 -8.73 -6.30 20.46
C LEU A 4 -8.31 -7.76 20.40
N LYS A 5 -9.10 -8.59 19.72
CA LYS A 5 -8.78 -10.00 19.54
C LYS A 5 -7.66 -10.12 18.50
N TYR A 6 -6.45 -9.84 18.94
CA TYR A 6 -5.23 -10.06 18.19
C TYR A 6 -4.48 -11.22 18.83
N ILE A 7 -4.19 -12.23 18.04
CA ILE A 7 -3.34 -13.33 18.46
C ILE A 7 -2.01 -13.14 17.73
N PRO A 8 -0.94 -12.70 18.42
CA PRO A 8 0.38 -12.59 17.81
C PRO A 8 0.89 -14.00 17.50
N PHE A 9 1.20 -14.26 16.24
CA PHE A 9 1.93 -15.44 15.81
C PHE A 9 3.42 -15.14 15.84
N GLU A 10 4.05 -15.17 17.00
CA GLU A 10 5.47 -14.80 17.15
C GLU A 10 6.43 -15.78 16.46
N GLU A 11 6.07 -17.07 16.35
CA GLU A 11 6.96 -18.11 15.80
C GLU A 11 6.85 -18.30 14.28
N GLU A 12 5.76 -17.84 13.63
CA GLU A 12 5.51 -18.06 12.21
C GLU A 12 5.73 -16.80 11.33
N SER A 13 6.01 -15.66 11.93
CA SER A 13 6.07 -14.37 11.22
C SER A 13 7.18 -14.30 10.17
N ASP A 14 8.35 -14.84 10.48
CA ASP A 14 9.49 -14.86 9.55
C ASP A 14 9.20 -15.80 8.36
N GLU A 15 8.53 -16.93 8.59
CA GLU A 15 8.12 -17.84 7.52
C GLU A 15 7.10 -17.16 6.60
N ILE A 16 6.10 -16.45 7.16
CA ILE A 16 5.10 -15.71 6.38
C ILE A 16 5.77 -14.59 5.58
N LYS A 17 6.65 -13.81 6.21
CA LYS A 17 7.40 -12.74 5.50
C LYS A 17 8.25 -13.29 4.36
N ASN A 18 8.91 -14.43 4.55
CA ASN A 18 9.67 -15.08 3.49
C ASN A 18 8.75 -15.49 2.33
N LYS A 19 7.60 -16.12 2.59
CA LYS A 19 6.63 -16.49 1.55
C LYS A 19 6.08 -15.27 0.83
N VAL A 20 5.76 -14.19 1.55
CA VAL A 20 5.34 -12.91 0.95
C VAL A 20 6.43 -12.36 0.02
N THR A 21 7.68 -12.36 0.48
CA THR A 21 8.83 -11.88 -0.30
C THR A 21 9.07 -12.74 -1.54
N ASP A 22 8.99 -14.06 -1.43
CA ASP A 22 9.14 -14.99 -2.55
C ASP A 22 8.06 -14.76 -3.60
N TYR A 23 6.80 -14.68 -3.17
CA TYR A 23 5.66 -14.39 -4.05
C TYR A 23 5.85 -13.08 -4.82
N TRP A 24 6.18 -11.98 -4.13
CA TRP A 24 6.36 -10.68 -4.77
C TRP A 24 7.64 -10.60 -5.61
N THR A 25 8.69 -11.39 -5.29
CA THR A 25 9.87 -11.55 -6.13
C THR A 25 9.50 -12.13 -7.49
N GLU A 26 8.71 -13.21 -7.51
CA GLU A 26 8.23 -13.84 -8.76
C GLU A 26 7.27 -12.91 -9.54
N ARG A 27 6.57 -12.01 -8.84
CA ARG A 27 5.62 -11.05 -9.44
C ARG A 27 6.27 -9.77 -9.97
N ALA A 28 7.51 -9.48 -9.62
CA ALA A 28 8.13 -8.16 -9.83
C ALA A 28 8.09 -7.70 -11.30
N ASP A 29 8.44 -8.56 -12.25
CA ASP A 29 8.45 -8.19 -13.68
C ASP A 29 7.05 -7.90 -14.23
N SER A 30 6.08 -8.77 -13.95
CA SER A 30 4.70 -8.60 -14.44
C SER A 30 4.02 -7.41 -13.80
N PHE A 31 4.27 -7.19 -12.51
CA PHE A 31 3.74 -6.05 -11.78
C PHE A 31 4.36 -4.73 -12.26
N PHE A 32 5.66 -4.72 -12.54
CA PHE A 32 6.35 -3.57 -13.13
C PHE A 32 5.75 -3.15 -14.47
N ALA A 33 5.57 -4.11 -15.39
CA ALA A 33 4.97 -3.83 -16.70
C ALA A 33 3.56 -3.24 -16.56
N GLN A 34 2.75 -3.77 -15.65
CA GLN A 34 1.41 -3.26 -15.35
C GLN A 34 1.46 -1.82 -14.82
N ARG A 35 2.35 -1.52 -13.87
CA ARG A 35 2.47 -0.18 -13.28
C ARG A 35 3.03 0.87 -14.26
N GLN A 36 3.96 0.48 -15.13
CA GLN A 36 4.40 1.35 -16.23
C GLN A 36 3.25 1.72 -17.17
N HIS A 37 2.34 0.78 -17.43
CA HIS A 37 1.18 1.02 -18.28
C HIS A 37 0.15 1.88 -17.56
N GLU A 38 -0.14 1.60 -16.29
CA GLU A 38 -1.07 2.38 -15.45
C GLU A 38 -0.64 3.85 -15.34
N LEU A 39 0.68 4.14 -15.23
CA LEU A 39 1.20 5.52 -15.19
C LEU A 39 0.90 6.33 -16.46
N LYS A 40 0.65 5.67 -17.59
CA LYS A 40 0.34 6.32 -18.87
C LYS A 40 -1.17 6.43 -19.11
N SER A 41 -1.98 5.86 -18.25
CA SER A 41 -3.44 5.85 -18.35
C SER A 41 -4.10 6.99 -17.55
N SER A 42 -5.41 7.15 -17.72
CA SER A 42 -6.22 8.06 -16.90
C SER A 42 -6.21 7.73 -15.41
N LYS A 43 -5.88 6.49 -15.04
CA LYS A 43 -5.79 6.06 -13.64
C LYS A 43 -4.74 6.86 -12.86
N ALA A 44 -3.64 7.24 -13.49
CA ALA A 44 -2.61 8.06 -12.84
C ALA A 44 -3.18 9.37 -12.28
N ALA A 45 -3.96 10.09 -13.08
CA ALA A 45 -4.60 11.33 -12.64
C ALA A 45 -5.67 11.10 -11.58
N GLN A 46 -6.41 9.99 -11.66
CA GLN A 46 -7.42 9.63 -10.66
C GLN A 46 -6.77 9.32 -9.31
N TRP A 47 -5.73 8.47 -9.27
CA TRP A 47 -4.97 8.18 -8.06
C TRP A 47 -4.35 9.43 -7.44
N LEU A 48 -3.75 10.26 -8.28
CA LEU A 48 -3.17 11.52 -7.83
C LEU A 48 -4.21 12.41 -7.15
N SER A 49 -5.40 12.57 -7.76
CA SER A 49 -6.50 13.35 -7.20
C SER A 49 -6.96 12.82 -5.83
N GLU A 50 -7.10 11.49 -5.68
CA GLU A 50 -7.53 10.88 -4.42
C GLU A 50 -6.51 11.12 -3.30
N ILE A 51 -5.22 11.02 -3.58
CA ILE A 51 -4.16 11.22 -2.58
C ILE A 51 -4.02 12.72 -2.24
N THR A 52 -3.93 13.58 -3.24
CA THR A 52 -3.65 15.01 -3.04
C THR A 52 -4.81 15.78 -2.41
N ALA A 53 -6.02 15.22 -2.42
CA ALA A 53 -7.16 15.78 -1.69
C ALA A 53 -6.93 15.90 -0.17
N PHE A 54 -5.98 15.14 0.38
CA PHE A 54 -5.63 15.11 1.79
C PHE A 54 -4.30 15.82 2.11
N LEU A 55 -3.63 16.36 1.09
CA LEU A 55 -2.28 16.93 1.23
C LEU A 55 -2.27 18.41 0.87
N PRO A 56 -1.41 19.21 1.52
CA PRO A 56 -1.14 20.57 1.06
C PRO A 56 -0.52 20.54 -0.36
N ASP A 57 -0.71 21.63 -1.13
CA ASP A 57 -0.04 21.78 -2.43
C ASP A 57 1.46 22.00 -2.22
N PRO A 58 2.33 21.10 -2.70
CA PRO A 58 3.78 21.20 -2.51
C PRO A 58 4.38 22.46 -3.19
N LYS A 59 3.71 23.02 -4.19
CA LYS A 59 4.16 24.22 -4.93
C LYS A 59 3.95 25.51 -4.12
N THR A 60 3.06 25.48 -3.13
CA THR A 60 2.73 26.64 -2.28
C THR A 60 3.14 26.44 -0.83
N ALA A 61 3.56 25.27 -0.46
CA ALA A 61 4.01 24.94 0.88
C ALA A 61 5.32 25.69 1.26
N ASN A 62 5.44 26.10 2.51
CA ASN A 62 6.63 26.79 3.02
C ASN A 62 7.83 25.86 3.23
N ALA A 63 7.63 24.55 3.21
CA ALA A 63 8.64 23.51 3.37
C ALA A 63 8.27 22.29 2.52
N PRO A 64 9.24 21.43 2.17
CA PRO A 64 8.95 20.19 1.45
C PRO A 64 7.95 19.31 2.23
N ILE A 65 6.94 18.81 1.53
CA ILE A 65 5.97 17.85 2.09
C ILE A 65 6.54 16.46 1.90
N ARG A 66 6.83 15.79 3.00
CA ARG A 66 7.49 14.48 3.02
C ARG A 66 6.46 13.36 3.11
N ILE A 67 6.48 12.47 2.14
CA ILE A 67 5.55 11.33 2.04
C ILE A 67 6.34 10.03 2.14
N LEU A 68 5.86 9.11 2.97
CA LEU A 68 6.32 7.73 3.02
C LEU A 68 5.33 6.83 2.26
N ASP A 69 5.78 6.19 1.17
CA ASP A 69 5.02 5.16 0.45
C ASP A 69 5.44 3.79 0.98
N VAL A 70 4.59 3.18 1.81
CA VAL A 70 4.87 1.90 2.47
C VAL A 70 4.35 0.75 1.63
N GLY A 71 5.23 -0.23 1.33
CA GLY A 71 4.94 -1.27 0.35
C GLY A 71 4.88 -0.66 -1.05
N CYS A 72 5.87 0.17 -1.39
CA CYS A 72 5.86 0.94 -2.64
C CYS A 72 5.92 0.06 -3.91
N GLY A 73 6.20 -1.23 -3.76
CA GLY A 73 6.34 -2.18 -4.85
C GLY A 73 7.31 -1.65 -5.91
N THR A 74 6.87 -1.58 -7.14
CA THR A 74 7.67 -1.08 -8.27
C THR A 74 7.71 0.45 -8.37
N GLY A 75 7.28 1.21 -7.33
CA GLY A 75 7.45 2.66 -7.24
C GLY A 75 6.39 3.51 -7.91
N TYR A 76 5.17 3.00 -8.09
CA TYR A 76 4.10 3.71 -8.79
C TYR A 76 3.73 5.05 -8.12
N PHE A 77 3.42 5.04 -6.81
CA PHE A 77 3.12 6.27 -6.08
C PHE A 77 4.35 7.15 -5.90
N VAL A 78 5.53 6.56 -5.73
CA VAL A 78 6.79 7.32 -5.66
C VAL A 78 6.99 8.19 -6.90
N VAL A 79 6.79 7.60 -8.09
CA VAL A 79 6.89 8.32 -9.38
C VAL A 79 5.77 9.35 -9.53
N LEU A 80 4.53 8.96 -9.20
CA LEU A 80 3.36 9.80 -9.37
C LEU A 80 3.44 11.08 -8.51
N LEU A 81 3.74 10.93 -7.23
CA LEU A 81 3.83 12.03 -6.26
C LEU A 81 5.11 12.85 -6.45
N GLY A 82 6.24 12.18 -6.77
CA GLY A 82 7.49 12.87 -7.06
C GLY A 82 7.40 13.83 -8.23
N LYS A 83 6.62 13.51 -9.28
CA LYS A 83 6.34 14.42 -10.42
C LYS A 83 5.61 15.69 -10.02
N GLU A 84 4.78 15.63 -8.99
CA GLU A 84 4.07 16.81 -8.47
C GLU A 84 4.94 17.71 -7.59
N GLY A 85 6.12 17.22 -7.16
CA GLY A 85 7.07 17.99 -6.36
C GLY A 85 7.06 17.61 -4.87
N PHE A 86 6.44 16.49 -4.51
CA PHE A 86 6.53 15.95 -3.16
C PHE A 86 7.90 15.31 -2.91
N ASP A 87 8.33 15.35 -1.65
CA ASP A 87 9.50 14.63 -1.12
C ASP A 87 9.07 13.20 -0.77
N VAL A 88 9.42 12.22 -1.59
CA VAL A 88 8.85 10.87 -1.48
C VAL A 88 9.92 9.84 -1.16
N THR A 89 9.71 9.11 -0.06
CA THR A 89 10.48 7.93 0.27
C THR A 89 9.58 6.70 0.14
N GLY A 90 9.94 5.79 -0.77
CA GLY A 90 9.28 4.49 -0.90
C GLY A 90 10.04 3.39 -0.18
N ILE A 91 9.32 2.51 0.50
CA ILE A 91 9.90 1.31 1.11
C ILE A 91 9.15 0.05 0.69
N ASP A 92 9.88 -1.04 0.51
CA ASP A 92 9.33 -2.37 0.26
C ASP A 92 10.26 -3.43 0.86
N LEU A 93 9.69 -4.53 1.32
CA LEU A 93 10.47 -5.65 1.88
C LEU A 93 11.21 -6.44 0.79
N THR A 94 10.69 -6.41 -0.45
CA THR A 94 11.15 -7.23 -1.56
C THR A 94 12.23 -6.51 -2.36
N GLN A 95 13.44 -7.03 -2.36
CA GLN A 95 14.58 -6.43 -3.06
C GLN A 95 14.33 -6.27 -4.57
N GLU A 96 13.67 -7.24 -5.22
CA GLU A 96 13.36 -7.16 -6.65
C GLU A 96 12.37 -6.03 -6.95
N MET A 97 11.39 -5.79 -6.05
CA MET A 97 10.49 -4.63 -6.17
C MET A 97 11.27 -3.32 -6.11
N ILE A 98 12.20 -3.18 -5.17
CA ILE A 98 13.05 -1.98 -5.04
C ILE A 98 13.94 -1.78 -6.27
N LYS A 99 14.46 -2.85 -6.89
CA LYS A 99 15.22 -2.74 -8.15
C LYS A 99 14.34 -2.17 -9.27
N LYS A 100 13.12 -2.68 -9.40
CA LYS A 100 12.13 -2.19 -10.37
C LYS A 100 11.69 -0.76 -10.08
N ALA A 101 11.51 -0.40 -8.83
CA ALA A 101 11.19 0.97 -8.44
C ALA A 101 12.31 1.96 -8.86
N LYS A 102 13.57 1.61 -8.64
CA LYS A 102 14.72 2.40 -9.10
C LYS A 102 14.76 2.53 -10.62
N GLU A 103 14.41 1.48 -11.34
CA GLU A 103 14.28 1.51 -12.81
C GLU A 103 13.17 2.47 -13.23
N LEU A 104 11.98 2.37 -12.64
CA LEU A 104 10.84 3.23 -12.93
C LEU A 104 11.14 4.70 -12.66
N ILE A 105 11.78 5.02 -11.53
CA ILE A 105 12.21 6.38 -11.18
C ILE A 105 13.17 6.90 -12.23
N ARG A 106 14.20 6.14 -12.61
CA ARG A 106 15.17 6.54 -13.63
C ARG A 106 14.48 6.84 -14.98
N ASP A 107 13.55 5.99 -15.41
CA ASP A 107 12.90 6.08 -16.71
C ASP A 107 11.92 7.26 -16.81
N HIS A 108 11.42 7.74 -15.68
CA HIS A 108 10.46 8.84 -15.59
C HIS A 108 11.02 10.17 -15.08
N GLY A 109 12.33 10.21 -14.72
CA GLY A 109 13.03 11.41 -14.23
C GLY A 109 13.28 12.50 -15.27
N PRO A 110 13.88 13.64 -14.87
CA PRO A 110 14.50 13.88 -13.56
C PRO A 110 13.48 14.20 -12.46
N TYR A 111 13.78 13.72 -11.25
CA TYR A 111 13.03 14.04 -10.04
C TYR A 111 13.84 14.96 -9.12
N PRO A 112 13.20 15.61 -8.14
CA PRO A 112 13.91 16.21 -7.01
C PRO A 112 14.87 15.21 -6.37
N GLU A 113 15.98 15.69 -5.81
CA GLU A 113 17.02 14.83 -5.17
C GLU A 113 16.49 13.99 -4.01
N ASN A 114 15.30 14.30 -3.52
CA ASN A 114 14.61 13.73 -2.38
C ASN A 114 13.58 12.63 -2.73
N VAL A 115 13.55 12.17 -3.98
CA VAL A 115 12.76 10.97 -4.38
C VAL A 115 13.66 9.74 -4.31
N GLN A 116 13.36 8.83 -3.37
CA GLN A 116 14.20 7.67 -3.13
C GLN A 116 13.36 6.42 -2.77
N VAL A 117 13.97 5.25 -2.95
CA VAL A 117 13.40 3.96 -2.53
C VAL A 117 14.44 3.09 -1.86
N MET A 118 14.03 2.33 -0.85
CA MET A 118 14.90 1.44 -0.10
C MET A 118 14.17 0.19 0.40
N GLU A 119 14.93 -0.88 0.60
CA GLU A 119 14.45 -2.10 1.24
C GLU A 119 14.24 -1.84 2.73
N MET A 120 13.03 -2.10 3.21
CA MET A 120 12.66 -1.94 4.63
C MET A 120 11.38 -2.69 4.95
N ASP A 121 11.29 -3.19 6.19
CA ASP A 121 10.10 -3.82 6.73
C ASP A 121 9.06 -2.76 7.14
N ALA A 122 7.83 -2.90 6.66
CA ALA A 122 6.71 -2.01 6.98
C ALA A 122 6.30 -2.04 8.46
N GLU A 123 6.62 -3.12 9.16
CA GLU A 123 6.32 -3.34 10.59
C GLU A 123 7.44 -2.83 11.51
N LYS A 124 8.60 -2.45 10.94
CA LYS A 124 9.76 -1.99 11.71
C LYS A 124 10.54 -0.91 10.94
N LEU A 125 10.12 0.32 11.11
CA LEU A 125 10.68 1.46 10.39
C LEU A 125 11.94 2.01 11.09
N SER A 126 13.02 2.25 10.32
CA SER A 126 14.25 2.86 10.82
C SER A 126 14.24 4.40 10.78
N PHE A 127 13.09 5.01 10.51
CA PHE A 127 12.93 6.46 10.54
C PHE A 127 12.70 6.99 11.95
N GLU A 128 13.10 8.24 12.18
CA GLU A 128 12.80 8.95 13.43
C GLU A 128 11.31 9.25 13.56
N ASP A 129 10.86 9.48 14.79
CA ASP A 129 9.51 9.93 15.08
C ASP A 129 9.19 11.24 14.33
N GLU A 130 7.94 11.43 13.96
CA GLU A 130 7.47 12.70 13.37
C GLU A 130 8.29 13.12 12.12
N SER A 131 8.68 12.17 11.26
CA SER A 131 9.51 12.40 10.07
C SER A 131 8.71 12.76 8.83
N PHE A 132 7.44 12.33 8.73
CA PHE A 132 6.64 12.44 7.52
C PHE A 132 5.35 13.21 7.73
N ASP A 133 4.94 13.96 6.69
CA ASP A 133 3.66 14.68 6.66
C ASP A 133 2.52 13.74 6.25
N ALA A 134 2.83 12.70 5.48
CA ALA A 134 1.88 11.66 5.13
C ALA A 134 2.53 10.28 5.03
N VAL A 135 1.74 9.25 5.34
CA VAL A 135 2.03 7.85 5.02
C VAL A 135 0.96 7.39 4.04
N VAL A 136 1.38 6.85 2.90
CA VAL A 136 0.48 6.27 1.92
C VAL A 136 0.81 4.80 1.72
N THR A 137 -0.20 3.97 1.46
CA THR A 137 -0.01 2.56 1.15
C THR A 137 -1.12 2.06 0.24
N ARG A 138 -0.79 1.13 -0.66
CA ARG A 138 -1.76 0.52 -1.59
C ARG A 138 -1.54 -0.98 -1.66
N ASN A 139 -2.58 -1.75 -1.31
CA ASN A 139 -2.58 -3.21 -1.38
C ASN A 139 -1.47 -3.87 -0.54
N LEU A 140 -1.19 -3.32 0.63
CA LEU A 140 -0.13 -3.83 1.51
C LEU A 140 -0.68 -4.50 2.76
N THR A 141 -1.59 -3.84 3.47
CA THR A 141 -1.97 -4.24 4.83
C THR A 141 -2.47 -5.68 4.90
N TRP A 142 -3.14 -6.14 3.85
CA TRP A 142 -3.61 -7.52 3.74
C TRP A 142 -2.50 -8.58 3.75
N THR A 143 -1.25 -8.20 3.49
CA THR A 143 -0.08 -9.10 3.44
C THR A 143 0.76 -9.09 4.71
N LEU A 144 0.39 -8.25 5.69
CA LEU A 144 1.20 -8.07 6.89
C LEU A 144 0.88 -9.12 7.95
N PRO A 145 1.87 -9.84 8.46
CA PRO A 145 1.71 -10.72 9.64
C PRO A 145 1.29 -9.95 10.89
N HIS A 146 1.84 -8.75 11.11
CA HIS A 146 1.59 -7.92 12.29
C HIS A 146 1.07 -6.52 11.89
N PRO A 147 -0.17 -6.41 11.39
CA PRO A 147 -0.70 -5.13 10.90
C PRO A 147 -0.87 -4.07 12.00
N ILE A 148 -1.02 -4.48 13.28
CA ILE A 148 -1.11 -3.54 14.41
C ILE A 148 0.23 -2.86 14.63
N GLU A 149 1.33 -3.61 14.64
CA GLU A 149 2.69 -3.10 14.76
C GLU A 149 3.04 -2.17 13.60
N ALA A 150 2.62 -2.51 12.38
CA ALA A 150 2.78 -1.64 11.22
C ALA A 150 2.04 -0.30 11.42
N TYR A 151 0.78 -0.33 11.85
CA TYR A 151 0.00 0.87 12.14
C TYR A 151 0.61 1.72 13.25
N GLN A 152 1.20 1.09 14.29
CA GLN A 152 1.91 1.80 15.36
C GLN A 152 3.17 2.50 14.82
N GLU A 153 3.95 1.84 13.99
CA GLU A 153 5.13 2.43 13.35
C GLU A 153 4.74 3.56 12.40
N TRP A 154 3.67 3.41 11.60
CA TRP A 154 3.18 4.47 10.73
C TRP A 154 2.68 5.67 11.52
N TYR A 155 1.99 5.43 12.65
CA TYR A 155 1.63 6.50 13.58
C TYR A 155 2.86 7.20 14.16
N ARG A 156 3.87 6.44 14.60
CA ARG A 156 5.09 6.98 15.20
C ARG A 156 5.80 7.95 14.26
N VAL A 157 6.00 7.54 12.99
CA VAL A 157 6.74 8.34 12.01
C VAL A 157 5.95 9.50 11.43
N LEU A 158 4.62 9.51 11.53
CA LEU A 158 3.81 10.66 11.13
C LEU A 158 4.03 11.84 12.08
N LYS A 159 4.13 13.04 11.53
CA LYS A 159 4.07 14.29 12.27
C LYS A 159 2.68 14.51 12.86
N LYS A 160 2.56 15.36 13.88
CA LYS A 160 1.26 15.84 14.38
C LYS A 160 0.51 16.56 13.27
N GLY A 161 -0.76 16.20 13.06
CA GLY A 161 -1.57 16.66 11.94
C GLY A 161 -1.21 16.00 10.60
N GLY A 162 -0.30 15.01 10.60
CA GLY A 162 0.00 14.19 9.44
C GLY A 162 -1.08 13.15 9.18
N VAL A 163 -1.19 12.68 7.95
CA VAL A 163 -2.27 11.79 7.49
C VAL A 163 -1.76 10.43 7.06
N LEU A 164 -2.46 9.37 7.47
CA LEU A 164 -2.36 8.03 6.89
C LEU A 164 -3.44 7.86 5.83
N LEU A 165 -3.03 7.42 4.63
CA LEU A 165 -3.93 7.01 3.55
C LEU A 165 -3.66 5.53 3.22
N ASN A 166 -4.59 4.66 3.59
CA ASN A 166 -4.50 3.23 3.30
C ASN A 166 -5.56 2.82 2.27
N PHE A 167 -5.12 2.35 1.11
CA PHE A 167 -5.94 1.85 0.02
C PHE A 167 -5.81 0.34 -0.06
N ASP A 168 -6.81 -0.40 0.39
CA ASP A 168 -6.74 -1.87 0.49
C ASP A 168 -8.09 -2.54 0.18
N ALA A 169 -8.16 -3.86 0.27
CA ALA A 169 -9.37 -4.64 0.08
C ALA A 169 -9.36 -5.92 0.93
N GLU A 170 -10.54 -6.54 1.08
CA GLU A 170 -10.68 -7.85 1.73
C GLU A 170 -10.38 -9.00 0.75
N TYR A 171 -9.15 -9.05 0.23
CA TYR A 171 -8.76 -10.01 -0.81
C TYR A 171 -9.01 -11.47 -0.43
N ALA A 172 -8.75 -11.85 0.81
CA ALA A 172 -8.91 -13.23 1.28
C ALA A 172 -10.37 -13.71 1.26
N LYS A 173 -11.33 -12.87 1.65
CA LYS A 173 -12.75 -13.23 1.63
C LYS A 173 -13.26 -13.51 0.22
N ASN A 174 -12.69 -12.86 -0.78
CA ASN A 174 -13.05 -12.98 -2.18
C ASN A 174 -12.18 -13.99 -2.94
N ALA A 175 -11.16 -14.57 -2.31
CA ALA A 175 -10.19 -15.46 -2.96
C ALA A 175 -10.84 -16.62 -3.72
N HIS A 176 -11.94 -17.17 -3.22
CA HIS A 176 -12.69 -18.23 -3.91
C HIS A 176 -13.42 -17.74 -5.17
N SER A 177 -13.71 -16.45 -5.28
CA SER A 177 -14.36 -15.85 -6.46
C SER A 177 -13.37 -15.38 -7.51
N LEU A 178 -12.12 -15.08 -7.14
CA LEU A 178 -11.07 -14.60 -8.05
C LEU A 178 -10.69 -15.62 -9.12
N PHE A 179 -10.80 -16.92 -8.83
CA PHE A 179 -10.56 -17.98 -9.83
C PHE A 179 -11.64 -18.03 -10.92
N SER A 180 -12.78 -17.38 -10.75
CA SER A 180 -13.89 -17.34 -11.70
C SER A 180 -13.96 -16.07 -12.54
N VAL A 181 -13.26 -15.00 -12.15
CA VAL A 181 -13.24 -13.73 -12.89
C VAL A 181 -11.85 -13.58 -13.53
N GLU A 182 -11.81 -13.49 -14.86
CA GLU A 182 -10.59 -13.11 -15.59
C GLU A 182 -10.20 -11.66 -15.20
N SER A 183 -9.49 -11.51 -14.09
CA SER A 183 -8.82 -10.26 -13.76
C SER A 183 -7.60 -10.14 -14.66
N VAL A 184 -7.50 -9.06 -15.41
CA VAL A 184 -6.33 -8.78 -16.27
C VAL A 184 -5.05 -8.71 -15.43
N ALA A 185 -5.14 -8.28 -14.18
CA ALA A 185 -4.03 -8.28 -13.22
C ALA A 185 -3.46 -9.69 -12.96
N HIS A 186 -4.23 -10.74 -13.22
CA HIS A 186 -3.87 -12.14 -13.00
C HIS A 186 -3.80 -12.98 -14.29
N LYS A 187 -3.95 -12.35 -15.46
CA LYS A 187 -4.07 -13.05 -16.74
C LYS A 187 -2.82 -13.87 -17.12
N ASP A 188 -1.65 -13.40 -16.69
CA ASP A 188 -0.36 -14.00 -17.06
C ASP A 188 0.36 -14.64 -15.86
N ILE A 189 -0.38 -14.95 -14.77
CA ILE A 189 0.18 -15.60 -13.58
C ILE A 189 0.11 -17.12 -13.74
N SER A 190 1.20 -17.82 -13.41
CA SER A 190 1.22 -19.27 -13.35
C SER A 190 0.22 -19.83 -12.33
N ASP A 191 -0.26 -21.04 -12.55
CA ASP A 191 -1.16 -21.69 -11.58
C ASP A 191 -0.48 -21.85 -10.20
N LYS A 192 0.84 -22.09 -10.17
CA LYS A 192 1.62 -22.10 -8.93
C LYS A 192 1.50 -20.77 -8.18
N LEU A 193 1.70 -19.63 -8.85
CA LEU A 193 1.59 -18.32 -8.20
C LEU A 193 0.17 -18.00 -7.69
N LYS A 194 -0.86 -18.56 -8.34
CA LYS A 194 -2.24 -18.47 -7.82
C LYS A 194 -2.39 -19.28 -6.54
N GLU A 195 -1.83 -20.49 -6.48
CA GLU A 195 -1.82 -21.35 -5.31
C GLU A 195 -1.05 -20.69 -4.17
N ASP A 196 0.15 -20.15 -4.42
CA ASP A 196 0.96 -19.42 -3.45
C ASP A 196 0.20 -18.21 -2.85
N CYS A 197 -0.49 -17.44 -3.69
CA CYS A 197 -1.34 -16.35 -3.24
C CYS A 197 -2.49 -16.83 -2.36
N HIS A 198 -3.11 -17.94 -2.73
CA HIS A 198 -4.19 -18.53 -1.94
C HIS A 198 -3.70 -19.04 -0.58
N GLU A 199 -2.52 -19.65 -0.52
CA GLU A 199 -1.90 -20.04 0.75
C GLU A 199 -1.66 -18.81 1.66
N LEU A 200 -1.13 -17.73 1.12
CA LEU A 200 -0.91 -16.47 1.88
C LEU A 200 -2.21 -15.96 2.51
N TYR A 201 -3.34 -15.99 1.79
CA TYR A 201 -4.62 -15.58 2.37
C TYR A 201 -5.00 -16.42 3.61
N HIS A 202 -4.69 -17.69 3.63
CA HIS A 202 -5.00 -18.57 4.75
C HIS A 202 -4.03 -18.46 5.92
N MET A 203 -2.80 -18.03 5.67
CA MET A 203 -1.77 -17.87 6.70
C MET A 203 -1.90 -16.56 7.48
N LEU A 204 -2.52 -15.56 6.88
CA LEU A 204 -2.58 -14.20 7.43
C LEU A 204 -3.82 -14.00 8.30
N THR A 205 -3.63 -13.70 9.57
CA THR A 205 -4.73 -13.47 10.54
C THR A 205 -5.63 -12.32 10.12
N ILE A 206 -5.08 -11.29 9.47
CA ILE A 206 -5.86 -10.14 8.98
C ILE A 206 -6.98 -10.57 8.02
N SER A 207 -6.81 -11.68 7.33
CA SER A 207 -7.82 -12.26 6.44
C SER A 207 -9.10 -12.70 7.13
N THR A 208 -9.07 -12.85 8.45
CA THR A 208 -10.24 -13.25 9.26
C THR A 208 -11.04 -12.08 9.79
N PHE A 209 -10.54 -10.85 9.65
CA PHE A 209 -11.18 -9.66 10.18
C PHE A 209 -12.16 -9.03 9.18
N ASP A 210 -13.15 -8.31 9.71
CA ASP A 210 -14.07 -7.51 8.90
C ASP A 210 -13.43 -6.13 8.64
N ARG A 211 -12.91 -5.94 7.44
CA ARG A 211 -12.25 -4.72 7.02
C ARG A 211 -13.19 -3.86 6.15
N PRO A 212 -13.12 -2.54 6.23
CA PRO A 212 -12.16 -1.71 7.00
C PRO A 212 -12.59 -1.40 8.46
N GLU A 213 -13.66 -1.99 8.97
CA GLU A 213 -14.18 -1.70 10.31
C GLU A 213 -13.15 -2.05 11.40
N TRP A 214 -12.51 -3.21 11.26
CA TRP A 214 -11.42 -3.62 12.17
C TRP A 214 -10.24 -2.63 12.13
N ASP A 215 -9.83 -2.22 10.94
CA ASP A 215 -8.73 -1.24 10.79
C ASP A 215 -9.07 0.08 11.50
N LYS A 216 -10.31 0.55 11.36
CA LYS A 216 -10.78 1.76 12.01
C LYS A 216 -10.72 1.65 13.54
N GLU A 217 -11.12 0.52 14.10
CA GLU A 217 -11.04 0.28 15.55
C GLU A 217 -9.57 0.30 16.02
N VAL A 218 -8.68 -0.39 15.31
CA VAL A 218 -7.24 -0.45 15.63
C VAL A 218 -6.61 0.93 15.55
N LEU A 219 -6.81 1.65 14.46
CA LEU A 219 -6.24 3.00 14.27
C LEU A 219 -6.72 3.98 15.35
N THR A 220 -8.02 3.93 15.68
CA THR A 220 -8.56 4.75 16.78
C THR A 220 -7.94 4.38 18.13
N HIS A 221 -7.69 3.10 18.37
CA HIS A 221 -7.05 2.64 19.62
C HIS A 221 -5.58 3.04 19.72
N ILE A 222 -4.85 3.07 18.60
CA ILE A 222 -3.45 3.54 18.52
C ILE A 222 -3.35 5.04 18.82
N GLY A 223 -4.39 5.82 18.50
CA GLY A 223 -4.44 7.25 18.81
C GLY A 223 -4.68 8.15 17.60
N PHE A 224 -4.93 7.55 16.41
CA PHE A 224 -5.37 8.35 15.28
C PHE A 224 -6.72 9.03 15.57
N SER A 225 -6.82 10.28 15.18
CA SER A 225 -8.07 11.03 15.20
C SER A 225 -8.76 10.97 13.83
N GLU A 226 -10.04 11.28 13.79
CA GLU A 226 -10.82 11.41 12.54
C GLU A 226 -10.64 10.25 11.54
N VAL A 227 -10.63 9.00 12.03
CA VAL A 227 -10.51 7.83 11.16
C VAL A 227 -11.76 7.69 10.30
N ARG A 228 -11.61 7.98 9.01
CA ARG A 228 -12.67 7.94 8.00
C ARG A 228 -12.45 6.77 7.06
N THR A 229 -13.52 6.06 6.72
CA THR A 229 -13.52 4.98 5.73
C THR A 229 -14.35 5.40 4.52
N ASP A 230 -13.85 5.17 3.32
CA ASP A 230 -14.56 5.41 2.08
C ASP A 230 -14.69 4.13 1.26
N LEU A 231 -15.90 3.56 1.25
CA LEU A 231 -16.24 2.35 0.50
C LEU A 231 -16.62 2.64 -0.96
N SER A 232 -16.82 3.92 -1.31
CA SER A 232 -17.12 4.36 -2.68
C SER A 232 -15.87 4.70 -3.49
N PHE A 233 -14.70 4.65 -2.87
CA PHE A 233 -13.42 4.93 -3.49
C PHE A 233 -13.17 4.09 -4.75
N ALA A 234 -13.44 2.76 -4.67
CA ALA A 234 -13.29 1.86 -5.81
C ALA A 234 -14.18 2.25 -7.00
N ASP A 235 -15.38 2.76 -6.74
CA ASP A 235 -16.31 3.18 -7.79
C ASP A 235 -15.78 4.40 -8.57
N ARG A 236 -14.94 5.25 -7.95
CA ARG A 236 -14.31 6.39 -8.62
C ARG A 236 -13.07 5.96 -9.41
N ILE A 237 -12.20 5.16 -8.82
CA ILE A 237 -10.96 4.70 -9.49
C ILE A 237 -11.28 3.71 -10.62
N PHE A 238 -12.24 2.82 -10.42
CA PHE A 238 -12.57 1.75 -11.36
C PHE A 238 -13.94 1.95 -12.04
N ALA A 239 -14.38 3.20 -12.21
CA ALA A 239 -15.60 3.54 -12.96
C ALA A 239 -15.60 2.92 -14.36
N GLU A 240 -14.44 2.89 -15.01
CA GLU A 240 -14.22 2.17 -16.26
C GLU A 240 -13.59 0.81 -15.97
N LYS A 241 -14.20 -0.26 -16.49
CA LYS A 241 -13.67 -1.63 -16.41
C LYS A 241 -12.62 -1.83 -17.51
N ASP A 242 -11.49 -1.15 -17.33
CA ASP A 242 -10.32 -1.28 -18.17
C ASP A 242 -9.40 -2.43 -17.70
N GLU A 243 -8.22 -2.55 -18.30
CA GLU A 243 -7.21 -3.55 -17.95
C GLU A 243 -6.66 -3.45 -16.51
N PHE A 244 -6.92 -2.33 -15.80
CA PHE A 244 -6.52 -2.12 -14.41
C PHE A 244 -7.66 -2.39 -13.42
N TYR A 245 -8.84 -2.78 -13.91
CA TYR A 245 -9.98 -3.06 -13.07
C TYR A 245 -9.70 -4.21 -12.11
N ILE A 246 -9.95 -3.96 -10.82
CA ILE A 246 -9.88 -4.95 -9.75
C ILE A 246 -11.32 -5.26 -9.31
N PRO A 247 -11.75 -6.53 -9.38
CA PRO A 247 -13.11 -6.92 -8.99
C PRO A 247 -13.36 -6.80 -7.49
N ASP A 248 -12.31 -6.88 -6.67
CA ASP A 248 -12.40 -6.71 -5.23
C ASP A 248 -12.71 -5.26 -4.88
N LYS A 249 -13.71 -5.06 -4.03
CA LYS A 249 -14.06 -3.73 -3.56
C LYS A 249 -12.93 -3.19 -2.68
N MET A 250 -12.10 -2.35 -3.27
CA MET A 250 -11.15 -1.56 -2.50
C MET A 250 -11.89 -0.52 -1.66
N PHE A 251 -11.35 -0.28 -0.49
CA PHE A 251 -11.71 0.83 0.38
C PHE A 251 -10.52 1.77 0.57
N MET A 252 -10.81 3.00 0.98
CA MET A 252 -9.81 3.94 1.45
C MET A 252 -10.03 4.22 2.93
N ILE A 253 -8.95 4.26 3.70
CA ILE A 253 -8.93 4.76 5.06
C ILE A 253 -8.07 6.02 5.08
N ALA A 254 -8.62 7.11 5.61
CA ALA A 254 -7.89 8.33 5.92
C ALA A 254 -7.94 8.56 7.44
N ALA A 255 -6.78 8.68 8.07
CA ALA A 255 -6.66 8.87 9.51
C ALA A 255 -5.61 9.93 9.84
N GLU A 256 -5.94 10.87 10.73
CA GLU A 256 -5.07 11.98 11.14
C GLU A 256 -4.40 11.69 12.49
N LYS A 257 -3.10 12.00 12.61
CA LYS A 257 -2.35 11.91 13.89
C LYS A 257 -2.53 13.12 14.75
#